data_2832f1181e8b59979378af4008a63673
#
_entry.id   2832f1181e8b59979378af4008a63673
#
_cell.length_a   1.000
_cell.length_b   1.000
_cell.length_c   1.000
_cell.angle_alpha   90.00
_cell.angle_beta   90.00
_cell.angle_gamma   90.00
#
_symmetry.space_group_name_H-M   'P 1'
#
loop_
_entity.id
_entity.type
_entity.pdbx_description
1 polymer ?
#
loop_
_entity_poly.entity_id
_entity_poly.type
_entity_poly.pdbx_seq_one_letter_code
_entity_poly.pdbx_strand_id
1 'polypeptide(L)'
;YEISCSLVGSEMCIRDRQITEGKQASLLVHTAGSIPMSVWEGHAERYGVFYPMQTFSKQREVKFQEVPFFVEAKRPEDVELLKAVAATLSEKVYEASSEQRKSLHLAAVFICNFTNHMYALAADLLEKYNLPFDVMLPLIDETARKVHELAPRDAQTGPAVRYDENVMSNHLAMLVDSPALQEIYKLMSKSIHEHHQL
;
A
#
# COMPACT_ATOMS: atom_id res chain seq x y z
N TYR A 1 15.85 -22.93 12.67
CA TYR A 1 15.87 -21.47 12.56
C TYR A 1 14.46 -20.97 12.84
N GLU A 2 14.23 -20.33 13.99
CA GLU A 2 12.96 -19.65 14.26
C GLU A 2 13.03 -18.25 13.64
N ILE A 3 12.23 -18.00 12.60
CA ILE A 3 11.94 -16.66 12.09
C ILE A 3 10.67 -16.20 12.82
N SER A 4 10.79 -15.28 13.77
CA SER A 4 9.64 -14.64 14.39
C SER A 4 9.18 -13.50 13.46
N CYS A 5 8.01 -13.65 12.83
CA CYS A 5 7.41 -12.67 11.96
C CYS A 5 6.25 -11.98 12.69
N SER A 6 6.33 -10.67 12.86
CA SER A 6 5.30 -9.85 13.48
C SER A 6 4.68 -8.89 12.48
N LEU A 7 3.35 -8.91 12.36
CA LEU A 7 2.57 -8.08 11.41
C LEU A 7 1.95 -6.87 12.12
N VAL A 8 2.29 -5.67 11.63
CA VAL A 8 1.57 -4.38 11.63
C VAL A 8 1.47 -3.55 12.93
N GLY A 9 1.97 -2.29 12.88
CA GLY A 9 1.63 -1.13 13.72
C GLY A 9 2.72 -0.70 14.72
N SER A 10 2.75 0.61 15.06
CA SER A 10 3.74 1.22 15.96
C SER A 10 3.77 0.62 17.37
N GLU A 11 2.66 0.06 17.85
CA GLU A 11 2.60 -0.67 19.13
C GLU A 11 3.37 -1.99 19.09
N MET A 12 3.64 -2.52 17.91
CA MET A 12 4.32 -3.80 17.71
C MET A 12 5.82 -3.71 18.00
N CYS A 13 6.47 -2.56 17.80
CA CYS A 13 7.88 -2.39 18.17
C CYS A 13 8.13 -2.58 19.67
N ILE A 14 7.19 -2.16 20.52
CA ILE A 14 7.26 -2.35 21.98
C ILE A 14 7.04 -3.82 22.31
N ARG A 15 6.09 -4.45 21.65
CA ARG A 15 5.74 -5.88 21.87
C ARG A 15 6.82 -6.82 21.35
N ASP A 16 7.44 -6.50 20.22
CA ASP A 16 8.55 -7.27 19.65
C ASP A 16 9.79 -7.21 20.54
N ARG A 17 10.08 -6.07 21.17
CA ARG A 17 11.15 -5.93 22.16
C ARG A 17 10.89 -6.84 23.38
N GLN A 18 9.67 -6.88 23.89
CA GLN A 18 9.29 -7.74 25.02
C GLN A 18 9.38 -9.24 24.68
N ILE A 19 9.04 -9.62 23.44
CA ILE A 19 9.09 -11.02 22.98
C ILE A 19 10.55 -11.49 22.81
N THR A 20 11.44 -10.58 22.44
CA THR A 20 12.86 -10.90 22.15
C THR A 20 13.77 -10.72 23.36
N GLU A 21 13.29 -10.12 24.45
CA GLU A 21 14.06 -9.93 25.68
C GLU A 21 14.52 -11.29 26.26
N GLY A 22 15.83 -11.43 26.40
CA GLY A 22 16.46 -12.67 26.89
C GLY A 22 16.60 -13.82 25.89
N LYS A 23 16.17 -13.66 24.63
CA LYS A 23 16.36 -14.67 23.58
C LYS A 23 17.62 -14.39 22.76
N GLN A 24 18.49 -15.38 22.66
CA GLN A 24 19.59 -15.36 21.69
C GLN A 24 19.07 -15.72 20.28
N ALA A 25 18.45 -14.76 19.60
CA ALA A 25 18.08 -14.97 18.20
C ALA A 25 19.31 -14.78 17.29
N SER A 26 19.49 -15.68 16.33
CA SER A 26 20.59 -15.58 15.37
C SER A 26 20.48 -14.36 14.45
N LEU A 27 19.27 -13.97 14.10
CA LEU A 27 18.93 -12.80 13.28
C LEU A 27 17.50 -12.33 13.61
N LEU A 28 17.33 -11.07 13.96
CA LEU A 28 16.01 -10.46 14.18
C LEU A 28 15.57 -9.65 12.95
N VAL A 29 14.35 -9.88 12.49
CA VAL A 29 13.78 -9.10 11.39
C VAL A 29 12.36 -8.67 11.70
N HIS A 30 11.97 -7.48 11.21
CA HIS A 30 10.58 -7.07 11.17
C HIS A 30 10.05 -7.01 9.74
N THR A 31 8.72 -6.98 9.60
CA THR A 31 8.03 -6.97 8.30
C THR A 31 7.30 -5.67 8.00
N ALA A 32 7.58 -4.61 8.74
CA ALA A 32 6.88 -3.35 8.60
C ALA A 32 7.46 -2.47 7.49
N GLY A 33 6.58 -1.90 6.65
CA GLY A 33 6.97 -0.99 5.57
C GLY A 33 7.47 0.37 6.06
N SER A 34 6.87 0.92 7.10
CA SER A 34 7.14 2.28 7.60
C SER A 34 8.21 2.37 8.69
N ILE A 35 8.58 1.25 9.33
CA ILE A 35 9.51 1.22 10.46
C ILE A 35 10.95 1.09 9.95
N PRO A 36 11.90 1.95 10.40
CA PRO A 36 13.29 1.83 10.00
C PRO A 36 13.96 0.61 10.65
N MET A 37 14.96 0.05 9.98
CA MET A 37 15.77 -1.05 10.51
C MET A 37 16.44 -0.71 11.84
N SER A 38 16.79 0.57 12.05
CA SER A 38 17.44 1.06 13.27
C SER A 38 16.64 0.86 14.55
N VAL A 39 15.36 0.49 14.47
CA VAL A 39 14.56 0.12 15.67
C VAL A 39 15.21 -0.99 16.48
N TRP A 40 16.04 -1.82 15.85
CA TRP A 40 16.76 -2.93 16.48
C TRP A 40 18.11 -2.55 17.07
N GLU A 41 18.61 -1.33 16.86
CA GLU A 41 19.89 -0.88 17.42
C GLU A 41 19.89 -0.97 18.94
N GLY A 42 20.96 -1.54 19.49
CA GLY A 42 21.07 -1.81 20.93
C GLY A 42 20.25 -2.98 21.46
N HIS A 43 19.41 -3.63 20.63
CA HIS A 43 18.56 -4.77 21.00
C HIS A 43 19.00 -6.09 20.38
N ALA A 44 19.69 -6.04 19.24
CA ALA A 44 20.21 -7.20 18.55
C ALA A 44 21.57 -6.92 17.90
N GLU A 45 22.41 -7.93 17.81
CA GLU A 45 23.68 -7.84 17.10
C GLU A 45 23.48 -7.98 15.59
N ARG A 46 22.60 -8.90 15.17
CA ARG A 46 22.22 -9.15 13.79
C ARG A 46 20.73 -8.86 13.63
N TYR A 47 20.42 -7.94 12.72
CA TYR A 47 19.04 -7.52 12.50
C TYR A 47 18.83 -6.99 11.08
N GLY A 48 17.55 -6.97 10.67
CA GLY A 48 17.14 -6.54 9.35
C GLY A 48 15.65 -6.35 9.21
N VAL A 49 15.23 -6.32 7.97
CA VAL A 49 13.84 -6.19 7.54
C VAL A 49 13.55 -7.23 6.47
N PHE A 50 12.37 -7.84 6.56
CA PHE A 50 11.86 -8.79 5.59
C PHE A 50 10.43 -8.39 5.24
N TYR A 51 10.27 -7.47 4.28
CA TYR A 51 9.01 -6.80 3.98
C TYR A 51 8.34 -7.37 2.73
N PRO A 52 7.29 -8.20 2.88
CA PRO A 52 6.41 -8.57 1.79
C PRO A 52 5.46 -7.40 1.47
N MET A 53 5.55 -6.85 0.26
CA MET A 53 4.74 -5.72 -0.17
C MET A 53 3.41 -6.21 -0.71
N GLN A 54 2.45 -6.45 0.19
CA GLN A 54 1.12 -6.94 -0.14
C GLN A 54 0.10 -6.45 0.90
N THR A 55 -1.17 -6.39 0.50
CA THR A 55 -2.31 -6.25 1.40
C THR A 55 -2.79 -7.64 1.84
N PHE A 56 -2.81 -7.88 3.14
CA PHE A 56 -3.19 -9.17 3.71
C PHE A 56 -4.57 -9.10 4.34
N SER A 57 -5.44 -10.03 3.96
CA SER A 57 -6.76 -10.24 4.56
C SER A 57 -6.89 -11.66 5.05
N LYS A 58 -7.45 -11.86 6.24
CA LYS A 58 -7.59 -13.20 6.86
C LYS A 58 -8.39 -14.18 6.00
N GLN A 59 -9.29 -13.67 5.16
CA GLN A 59 -10.21 -14.47 4.34
C GLN A 59 -9.70 -14.76 2.94
N ARG A 60 -8.52 -14.23 2.56
CA ARG A 60 -7.99 -14.39 1.20
C ARG A 60 -6.67 -15.14 1.23
N GLU A 61 -6.57 -16.15 0.40
CA GLU A 61 -5.32 -16.84 0.13
C GLU A 61 -4.38 -15.94 -0.69
N VAL A 62 -3.10 -15.91 -0.32
CA VAL A 62 -2.08 -15.09 -0.96
C VAL A 62 -1.15 -15.97 -1.78
N LYS A 63 -0.99 -15.63 -3.05
CA LYS A 63 0.00 -16.24 -3.94
C LYS A 63 1.35 -15.57 -3.72
N PHE A 64 2.15 -16.09 -2.80
CA PHE A 64 3.43 -15.50 -2.44
C PHE A 64 4.41 -15.38 -3.61
N GLN A 65 4.32 -16.23 -4.63
CA GLN A 65 5.16 -16.20 -5.82
C GLN A 65 5.12 -14.85 -6.57
N GLU A 66 3.99 -14.13 -6.45
CA GLU A 66 3.77 -12.85 -7.12
C GLU A 66 4.08 -11.64 -6.21
N VAL A 67 4.29 -11.86 -4.90
CA VAL A 67 4.51 -10.80 -3.91
C VAL A 67 5.95 -10.29 -3.97
N PRO A 68 6.19 -8.99 -4.20
CA PRO A 68 7.52 -8.42 -4.06
C PRO A 68 7.98 -8.44 -2.60
N PHE A 69 9.18 -8.95 -2.36
CA PHE A 69 9.86 -8.90 -1.06
C PHE A 69 10.99 -7.87 -1.10
N PHE A 70 10.99 -6.99 -0.11
CA PHE A 70 12.07 -6.02 0.10
C PHE A 70 12.83 -6.37 1.36
N VAL A 71 14.15 -6.52 1.23
CA VAL A 71 15.03 -6.92 2.30
C VAL A 71 16.05 -5.83 2.62
N GLU A 72 16.43 -5.74 3.88
CA GLU A 72 17.48 -4.86 4.41
C GLU A 72 18.11 -5.54 5.60
N ALA A 73 19.43 -5.47 5.77
CA ALA A 73 20.06 -5.97 6.98
C ALA A 73 21.33 -5.17 7.32
N LYS A 74 21.73 -5.24 8.60
CA LYS A 74 22.93 -4.57 9.08
C LYS A 74 24.21 -5.10 8.46
N ARG A 75 24.27 -6.42 8.16
CA ARG A 75 25.43 -7.09 7.61
C ARG A 75 25.14 -7.59 6.19
N PRO A 76 26.09 -7.49 5.25
CA PRO A 76 25.91 -7.98 3.88
C PRO A 76 25.53 -9.47 3.80
N GLU A 77 26.14 -10.30 4.66
CA GLU A 77 25.83 -11.73 4.70
C GLU A 77 24.39 -12.01 5.13
N ASP A 78 23.79 -11.14 5.96
CA ASP A 78 22.39 -11.25 6.37
C ASP A 78 21.43 -10.80 5.25
N VAL A 79 21.84 -9.83 4.42
CA VAL A 79 21.09 -9.46 3.22
C VAL A 79 20.99 -10.66 2.26
N GLU A 80 22.11 -11.33 1.99
CA GLU A 80 22.11 -12.51 1.11
C GLU A 80 21.30 -13.67 1.71
N LEU A 81 21.35 -13.86 3.02
CA LEU A 81 20.51 -14.85 3.71
C LEU A 81 19.02 -14.52 3.54
N LEU A 82 18.62 -13.25 3.75
CA LEU A 82 17.22 -12.83 3.61
C LEU A 82 16.74 -12.92 2.16
N LYS A 83 17.60 -12.58 1.17
CA LYS A 83 17.30 -12.79 -0.24
C LYS A 83 17.07 -14.27 -0.56
N ALA A 84 17.93 -15.16 -0.06
CA ALA A 84 17.79 -16.58 -0.26
C ALA A 84 16.48 -17.13 0.34
N VAL A 85 16.11 -16.68 1.53
CA VAL A 85 14.81 -17.02 2.15
C VAL A 85 13.65 -16.48 1.33
N ALA A 86 13.68 -15.21 0.91
CA ALA A 86 12.63 -14.61 0.11
C ALA A 86 12.46 -15.33 -1.26
N ALA A 87 13.57 -15.75 -1.88
CA ALA A 87 13.55 -16.48 -3.15
C ALA A 87 12.88 -17.86 -3.07
N THR A 88 12.75 -18.44 -1.87
CA THR A 88 11.93 -19.66 -1.69
C THR A 88 10.43 -19.40 -1.74
N LEU A 89 10.02 -18.14 -1.60
CA LEU A 89 8.61 -17.70 -1.52
C LEU A 89 8.17 -16.98 -2.79
N SER A 90 9.06 -16.18 -3.40
CA SER A 90 8.73 -15.31 -4.52
C SER A 90 9.90 -15.17 -5.50
N GLU A 91 9.54 -14.96 -6.77
CA GLU A 91 10.50 -14.61 -7.83
C GLU A 91 10.91 -13.12 -7.80
N LYS A 92 10.23 -12.29 -6.99
CA LYS A 92 10.38 -10.83 -6.94
C LYS A 92 11.05 -10.42 -5.63
N VAL A 93 12.37 -10.50 -5.58
CA VAL A 93 13.17 -10.15 -4.40
C VAL A 93 14.06 -8.96 -4.69
N TYR A 94 13.96 -7.94 -3.85
CA TYR A 94 14.68 -6.66 -4.00
C TYR A 94 15.37 -6.28 -2.69
N GLU A 95 16.48 -5.57 -2.81
CA GLU A 95 17.08 -4.87 -1.69
C GLU A 95 16.57 -3.43 -1.66
N ALA A 96 16.19 -2.94 -0.49
CA ALA A 96 15.73 -1.57 -0.33
C ALA A 96 16.08 -1.04 1.06
N SER A 97 16.68 0.16 1.10
CA SER A 97 16.93 0.85 2.36
C SER A 97 15.65 1.22 3.09
N SER A 98 15.77 1.54 4.38
CA SER A 98 14.65 2.03 5.19
C SER A 98 13.94 3.24 4.57
N GLU A 99 14.68 4.16 3.94
CA GLU A 99 14.09 5.33 3.27
C GLU A 99 13.34 4.93 1.98
N GLN A 100 13.93 4.07 1.16
CA GLN A 100 13.24 3.55 -0.02
C GLN A 100 11.98 2.78 0.36
N ARG A 101 12.04 1.97 1.42
CA ARG A 101 10.90 1.20 1.90
C ARG A 101 9.77 2.09 2.44
N LYS A 102 10.08 3.19 3.13
CA LYS A 102 9.08 4.19 3.53
C LYS A 102 8.38 4.81 2.32
N SER A 103 9.13 5.14 1.27
CA SER A 103 8.56 5.67 0.03
C SER A 103 7.66 4.66 -0.68
N LEU A 104 8.10 3.39 -0.75
CA LEU A 104 7.29 2.28 -1.27
C LEU A 104 6.00 2.10 -0.46
N HIS A 105 6.08 2.15 0.86
CA HIS A 105 4.91 2.05 1.73
C HIS A 105 3.94 3.21 1.52
N LEU A 106 4.44 4.44 1.40
CA LEU A 106 3.61 5.60 1.10
C LEU A 106 2.90 5.45 -0.25
N ALA A 107 3.61 5.01 -1.29
CA ALA A 107 3.00 4.72 -2.59
C ALA A 107 1.91 3.63 -2.48
N ALA A 108 2.15 2.57 -1.69
CA ALA A 108 1.17 1.52 -1.44
C ALA A 108 -0.10 2.04 -0.75
N VAL A 109 -0.01 3.04 0.12
CA VAL A 109 -1.18 3.70 0.71
C VAL A 109 -2.06 4.32 -0.37
N PHE A 110 -1.49 5.01 -1.35
CA PHE A 110 -2.25 5.60 -2.45
C PHE A 110 -2.93 4.54 -3.32
N ILE A 111 -2.16 3.53 -3.77
CA ILE A 111 -2.69 2.54 -4.74
C ILE A 111 -3.58 1.47 -4.11
N CYS A 112 -3.54 1.28 -2.80
CA CYS A 112 -4.30 0.27 -2.08
C CYS A 112 -5.32 0.89 -1.11
N ASN A 113 -4.85 1.58 -0.07
CA ASN A 113 -5.73 2.04 1.00
C ASN A 113 -6.68 3.15 0.54
N PHE A 114 -6.16 4.19 -0.13
CA PHE A 114 -7.00 5.28 -0.64
C PHE A 114 -7.91 4.80 -1.77
N THR A 115 -7.40 3.98 -2.68
CA THR A 115 -8.22 3.39 -3.75
C THR A 115 -9.38 2.56 -3.18
N ASN A 116 -9.12 1.71 -2.18
CA ASN A 116 -10.20 0.95 -1.53
C ASN A 116 -11.21 1.87 -0.83
N HIS A 117 -10.75 2.96 -0.21
CA HIS A 117 -11.66 3.94 0.38
C HIS A 117 -12.53 4.63 -0.66
N MET A 118 -12.00 4.93 -1.87
CA MET A 118 -12.82 5.44 -2.97
C MET A 118 -13.92 4.45 -3.38
N TYR A 119 -13.63 3.15 -3.36
CA TYR A 119 -14.67 2.14 -3.61
C TYR A 119 -15.76 2.15 -2.52
N ALA A 120 -15.39 2.30 -1.25
CA ALA A 120 -16.35 2.40 -0.15
C ALA A 120 -17.26 3.64 -0.32
N LEU A 121 -16.68 4.81 -0.61
CA LEU A 121 -17.45 6.03 -0.88
C LEU A 121 -18.38 5.90 -2.09
N ALA A 122 -17.93 5.20 -3.13
CA ALA A 122 -18.77 4.92 -4.30
C ALA A 122 -19.92 3.97 -3.95
N ALA A 123 -19.68 2.95 -3.12
CA ALA A 123 -20.73 2.06 -2.64
C ALA A 123 -21.80 2.80 -1.84
N ASP A 124 -21.40 3.66 -0.89
CA ASP A 124 -22.29 4.49 -0.10
C ASP A 124 -23.13 5.43 -0.99
N LEU A 125 -22.52 5.98 -2.05
CA LEU A 125 -23.22 6.83 -3.01
C LEU A 125 -24.27 6.04 -3.82
N LEU A 126 -23.93 4.84 -4.29
CA LEU A 126 -24.85 3.98 -5.04
C LEU A 126 -26.03 3.52 -4.17
N GLU A 127 -25.80 3.20 -2.91
CA GLU A 127 -26.83 2.81 -1.95
C GLU A 127 -27.93 3.87 -1.82
N LYS A 128 -27.59 5.17 -1.81
CA LYS A 128 -28.55 6.28 -1.79
C LYS A 128 -29.53 6.25 -2.97
N TYR A 129 -29.13 5.67 -4.09
CA TYR A 129 -29.94 5.56 -5.31
C TYR A 129 -30.47 4.15 -5.56
N ASN A 130 -30.38 3.25 -4.56
CA ASN A 130 -30.78 1.85 -4.65
C ASN A 130 -30.12 1.10 -5.83
N LEU A 131 -28.84 1.40 -6.11
CA LEU A 131 -28.05 0.74 -7.13
C LEU A 131 -27.04 -0.22 -6.47
N PRO A 132 -26.90 -1.45 -6.97
CA PRO A 132 -25.96 -2.42 -6.41
C PRO A 132 -24.51 -2.07 -6.80
N PHE A 133 -23.57 -2.28 -5.88
CA PHE A 133 -22.16 -1.97 -6.11
C PHE A 133 -21.50 -2.84 -7.21
N ASP A 134 -21.98 -4.04 -7.39
CA ASP A 134 -21.41 -5.02 -8.34
C ASP A 134 -21.46 -4.55 -9.81
N VAL A 135 -22.34 -3.61 -10.15
CA VAL A 135 -22.38 -3.00 -11.50
C VAL A 135 -21.09 -2.20 -11.80
N MET A 136 -20.31 -1.84 -10.77
CA MET A 136 -19.04 -1.13 -10.91
C MET A 136 -17.82 -2.06 -11.04
N LEU A 137 -17.94 -3.34 -10.75
CA LEU A 137 -16.83 -4.29 -10.80
C LEU A 137 -16.11 -4.31 -12.14
N PRO A 138 -16.82 -4.35 -13.32
CA PRO A 138 -16.14 -4.30 -14.61
C PRO A 138 -15.33 -3.02 -14.84
N LEU A 139 -15.80 -1.89 -14.30
CA LEU A 139 -15.08 -0.60 -14.41
C LEU A 139 -13.85 -0.57 -13.50
N ILE A 140 -13.92 -1.16 -12.32
CA ILE A 140 -12.78 -1.33 -11.40
C ILE A 140 -11.69 -2.16 -12.07
N ASP A 141 -12.07 -3.32 -12.63
CA ASP A 141 -11.16 -4.22 -13.33
C ASP A 141 -10.50 -3.56 -14.55
N GLU A 142 -11.27 -2.79 -15.31
CA GLU A 142 -10.74 -2.04 -16.47
C GLU A 142 -9.76 -0.95 -16.03
N THR A 143 -10.08 -0.21 -14.97
CA THR A 143 -9.20 0.83 -14.44
C THR A 143 -7.88 0.24 -13.96
N ALA A 144 -7.92 -0.90 -13.26
CA ALA A 144 -6.72 -1.62 -12.81
C ALA A 144 -5.92 -2.19 -14.00
N ARG A 145 -6.60 -2.73 -15.04
CA ARG A 145 -5.94 -3.27 -16.25
C ARG A 145 -5.19 -2.22 -17.05
N LYS A 146 -5.76 -1.03 -17.19
CA LYS A 146 -5.13 0.06 -17.97
C LYS A 146 -3.72 0.40 -17.47
N VAL A 147 -3.46 0.38 -16.17
CA VAL A 147 -2.13 0.72 -15.63
C VAL A 147 -1.08 -0.38 -15.84
N HIS A 148 -1.46 -1.55 -16.37
CA HIS A 148 -0.50 -2.55 -16.85
C HIS A 148 -0.01 -2.27 -18.28
N GLU A 149 -0.77 -1.50 -19.05
CA GLU A 149 -0.52 -1.23 -20.48
C GLU A 149 -0.09 0.22 -20.73
N LEU A 150 -0.57 1.14 -19.92
CA LEU A 150 -0.34 2.58 -20.05
C LEU A 150 0.29 3.14 -18.77
N ALA A 151 1.06 4.21 -18.91
CA ALA A 151 1.47 4.95 -17.72
C ALA A 151 0.23 5.52 -17.00
N PRO A 152 0.21 5.55 -15.65
CA PRO A 152 -0.97 6.00 -14.88
C PRO A 152 -1.50 7.38 -15.31
N ARG A 153 -0.61 8.29 -15.73
CA ARG A 153 -0.99 9.61 -16.24
C ARG A 153 -1.77 9.51 -17.55
N ASP A 154 -1.31 8.67 -18.49
CA ASP A 154 -1.93 8.48 -19.79
C ASP A 154 -3.25 7.71 -19.71
N ALA A 155 -3.38 6.85 -18.70
CA ALA A 155 -4.60 6.10 -18.40
C ALA A 155 -5.72 6.97 -17.79
N GLN A 156 -5.40 8.19 -17.30
CA GLN A 156 -6.36 9.05 -16.61
C GLN A 156 -7.41 9.60 -17.57
N THR A 157 -8.68 9.51 -17.18
CA THR A 157 -9.83 10.01 -17.93
C THR A 157 -10.77 10.80 -17.01
N GLY A 158 -11.84 11.34 -17.56
CA GLY A 158 -12.92 11.97 -16.80
C GLY A 158 -13.01 13.50 -16.97
N PRO A 159 -14.02 14.14 -16.33
CA PRO A 159 -14.29 15.56 -16.49
C PRO A 159 -13.16 16.45 -15.93
N ALA A 160 -12.46 16.02 -14.89
CA ALA A 160 -11.37 16.77 -14.27
C ALA A 160 -10.18 16.97 -15.22
N VAL A 161 -9.84 15.98 -16.05
CA VAL A 161 -8.78 16.08 -17.05
C VAL A 161 -9.02 17.25 -18.01
N ARG A 162 -10.25 17.38 -18.48
CA ARG A 162 -10.68 18.41 -19.45
C ARG A 162 -11.16 19.71 -18.81
N TYR A 163 -11.15 19.76 -17.46
CA TYR A 163 -11.70 20.86 -16.67
C TYR A 163 -13.16 21.19 -17.05
N ASP A 164 -14.01 20.16 -17.16
CA ASP A 164 -15.44 20.33 -17.49
C ASP A 164 -16.22 20.84 -16.26
N GLU A 165 -16.23 22.18 -16.13
CA GLU A 165 -16.85 22.86 -14.97
C GLU A 165 -18.34 22.56 -14.85
N ASN A 166 -19.06 22.37 -15.95
CA ASN A 166 -20.49 22.09 -15.91
C ASN A 166 -20.77 20.73 -15.29
N VAL A 167 -20.02 19.69 -15.71
CA VAL A 167 -20.16 18.35 -15.17
C VAL A 167 -19.71 18.33 -13.71
N MET A 168 -18.58 18.95 -13.37
CA MET A 168 -18.06 18.99 -12.01
C MET A 168 -19.00 19.72 -11.06
N SER A 169 -19.61 20.84 -11.46
CA SER A 169 -20.59 21.59 -10.67
C SER A 169 -21.85 20.77 -10.41
N ASN A 170 -22.35 20.03 -11.40
CA ASN A 170 -23.49 19.14 -11.25
C ASN A 170 -23.17 18.01 -10.25
N HIS A 171 -21.99 17.41 -10.31
CA HIS A 171 -21.58 16.40 -9.35
C HIS A 171 -21.50 16.96 -7.92
N LEU A 172 -20.95 18.17 -7.76
CA LEU A 172 -20.90 18.83 -6.45
C LEU A 172 -22.29 19.16 -5.90
N ALA A 173 -23.24 19.54 -6.75
CA ALA A 173 -24.63 19.76 -6.34
C ALA A 173 -25.30 18.45 -5.86
N MET A 174 -24.99 17.30 -6.48
CA MET A 174 -25.49 16.00 -6.02
C MET A 174 -24.91 15.58 -4.66
N LEU A 175 -23.80 16.17 -4.24
CA LEU A 175 -23.08 15.87 -2.99
C LEU A 175 -23.38 16.88 -1.87
N VAL A 176 -24.41 17.75 -2.03
CA VAL A 176 -24.70 18.84 -1.08
C VAL A 176 -24.89 18.36 0.37
N ASP A 177 -25.47 17.18 0.55
CA ASP A 177 -25.70 16.57 1.86
C ASP A 177 -24.47 15.80 2.41
N SER A 178 -23.35 15.85 1.70
CA SER A 178 -22.13 15.13 2.06
C SER A 178 -20.90 16.04 1.92
N PRO A 179 -20.72 17.04 2.81
CA PRO A 179 -19.64 18.04 2.69
C PRO A 179 -18.23 17.44 2.60
N ALA A 180 -17.96 16.38 3.38
CA ALA A 180 -16.67 15.69 3.34
C ALA A 180 -16.38 15.07 1.96
N LEU A 181 -17.40 14.47 1.34
CA LEU A 181 -17.27 13.89 0.00
C LEU A 181 -17.11 14.98 -1.07
N GLN A 182 -17.78 16.14 -0.91
CA GLN A 182 -17.53 17.29 -1.77
C GLN A 182 -16.08 17.77 -1.71
N GLU A 183 -15.48 17.84 -0.52
CA GLU A 183 -14.08 18.27 -0.37
C GLU A 183 -13.11 17.26 -1.00
N ILE A 184 -13.34 15.96 -0.84
CA ILE A 184 -12.57 14.92 -1.52
C ILE A 184 -12.70 15.08 -3.03
N TYR A 185 -13.92 15.27 -3.56
CA TYR A 185 -14.18 15.45 -4.98
C TYR A 185 -13.42 16.66 -5.54
N LYS A 186 -13.50 17.82 -4.87
CA LYS A 186 -12.80 19.05 -5.27
C LYS A 186 -11.29 18.86 -5.29
N LEU A 187 -10.73 18.28 -4.21
CA LEU A 187 -9.30 18.05 -4.06
C LEU A 187 -8.77 17.11 -5.15
N MET A 188 -9.46 16.00 -5.38
CA MET A 188 -9.06 15.03 -6.41
C MET A 188 -9.20 15.62 -7.82
N SER A 189 -10.29 16.34 -8.12
CA SER A 189 -10.49 16.97 -9.42
C SER A 189 -9.40 18.01 -9.72
N LYS A 190 -9.07 18.84 -8.71
CA LYS A 190 -7.98 19.81 -8.81
C LYS A 190 -6.64 19.12 -9.07
N SER A 191 -6.31 18.11 -8.26
CA SER A 191 -5.07 17.37 -8.38
C SER A 191 -4.91 16.68 -9.74
N ILE A 192 -5.98 16.07 -10.26
CA ILE A 192 -6.00 15.44 -11.60
C ILE A 192 -5.70 16.48 -12.66
N HIS A 193 -6.40 17.64 -12.63
CA HIS A 193 -6.22 18.68 -13.62
C HIS A 193 -4.79 19.23 -13.62
N GLU A 194 -4.27 19.63 -12.45
CA GLU A 194 -2.91 20.16 -12.29
C GLU A 194 -1.84 19.15 -12.73
N HIS A 195 -2.03 17.88 -12.42
CA HIS A 195 -1.07 16.82 -12.79
C HIS A 195 -1.05 16.51 -14.29
N HIS A 196 -2.12 16.82 -14.99
CA HIS A 196 -2.23 16.65 -16.46
C HIS A 196 -1.67 17.81 -17.27
N GLN A 197 -1.47 18.97 -16.64
CA GLN A 197 -0.87 20.14 -17.31
C GLN A 197 0.66 20.15 -17.29
N LEU A 198 1.28 19.24 -16.50
CA LEU A 198 2.73 19.05 -16.41
C LEU A 198 3.23 18.01 -17.41
#